data_bd7087c0f0b2bc81873ff863b62d37de
#
_entry.id   bd7087c0f0b2bc81873ff863b62d37de
#
_cell.length_a   1.000
_cell.length_b   1.000
_cell.length_c   1.000
_cell.angle_alpha   90.00
_cell.angle_beta   90.00
_cell.angle_gamma   90.00
#
_symmetry.space_group_name_H-M   'P 1'
#
loop_
_entity.id
_entity.type
_entity.pdbx_description
1 polymer ?
#
loop_
_entity_poly.entity_id
_entity_poly.type
_entity_poly.pdbx_seq_one_letter_code
_entity_poly.pdbx_strand_id
1 'polypeptide(L)'
;NVLRSEGYGYEDWALYPIDEPVSADYQLLSELGTWIKSADPKVRLYANPGRIADGDFRSGEDLSALIKLVDIWQPQTGVTADFLVEKLEGKPRWWIYQVGDAPAKGILPLCYRKLAWDADRYGARGFGVWSFSDTGGTSAWSDLDGVRPDWALVYESPGGVISSRRWEAFKAGIQDYQQLAACRSDGSSS
;
A
#
# COMPACT_ATOMS: atom_id res chain seq x y z
N ASN A 1 -20.68 -0.50 -15.91
CA ASN A 1 -21.61 0.08 -14.89
C ASN A 1 -22.04 -0.89 -13.78
N VAL A 2 -21.41 -2.06 -13.70
CA VAL A 2 -21.71 -3.09 -12.67
C VAL A 2 -21.46 -2.52 -11.27
N LEU A 3 -20.32 -1.87 -11.02
CA LEU A 3 -20.00 -1.31 -9.71
C LEU A 3 -21.06 -0.29 -9.25
N ARG A 4 -21.52 0.56 -10.16
CA ARG A 4 -22.53 1.55 -9.85
C ARG A 4 -23.91 0.93 -9.57
N SER A 5 -24.28 -0.16 -10.24
CA SER A 5 -25.51 -0.89 -9.96
C SER A 5 -25.47 -1.59 -8.59
N GLU A 6 -24.28 -1.89 -8.10
CA GLU A 6 -24.04 -2.45 -6.75
C GLU A 6 -23.87 -1.36 -5.65
N GLY A 7 -24.06 -0.09 -6.02
CA GLY A 7 -24.01 1.02 -5.06
C GLY A 7 -22.63 1.64 -4.85
N TYR A 8 -21.60 1.21 -5.61
CA TYR A 8 -20.25 1.78 -5.52
C TYR A 8 -20.10 3.05 -6.34
N GLY A 9 -19.71 4.14 -5.71
CA GLY A 9 -19.27 5.38 -6.36
C GLY A 9 -17.82 5.31 -6.81
N TYR A 10 -17.35 6.35 -7.52
CA TYR A 10 -15.94 6.44 -7.92
C TYR A 10 -14.97 6.58 -6.72
N GLU A 11 -15.48 6.98 -5.57
CA GLU A 11 -14.74 7.10 -4.32
C GLU A 11 -14.45 5.75 -3.64
N ASP A 12 -15.14 4.69 -4.05
CA ASP A 12 -15.07 3.38 -3.40
C ASP A 12 -14.05 2.44 -4.04
N TRP A 13 -13.55 2.76 -5.24
CA TRP A 13 -12.64 1.92 -5.98
C TRP A 13 -11.59 2.71 -6.77
N ALA A 14 -10.54 2.02 -7.18
CA ALA A 14 -9.54 2.51 -8.11
C ALA A 14 -9.08 1.38 -9.04
N LEU A 15 -8.62 1.72 -10.24
CA LEU A 15 -7.95 0.76 -11.12
C LEU A 15 -6.49 0.62 -10.73
N TYR A 16 -6.01 -0.60 -10.76
CA TYR A 16 -4.65 -1.00 -10.51
C TYR A 16 -4.05 -1.64 -11.77
N PRO A 17 -3.48 -0.85 -12.68
CA PRO A 17 -3.10 -1.33 -14.01
C PRO A 17 -1.85 -2.21 -14.00
N ILE A 18 -0.88 -1.93 -13.14
CA ILE A 18 0.43 -2.60 -13.09
C ILE A 18 0.80 -2.82 -11.63
N ASP A 19 1.14 -4.08 -11.29
CA ASP A 19 1.60 -4.47 -9.96
C ASP A 19 3.07 -4.10 -9.78
N GLU A 20 3.38 -3.40 -8.68
CA GLU A 20 4.71 -2.95 -8.29
C GLU A 20 5.54 -2.38 -9.47
N PRO A 21 5.03 -1.34 -10.17
CA PRO A 21 5.69 -0.82 -11.35
C PRO A 21 7.13 -0.37 -11.03
N VAL A 22 8.05 -0.74 -11.90
CA VAL A 22 9.45 -0.32 -11.89
C VAL A 22 9.72 0.66 -13.05
N SER A 23 10.92 1.22 -13.13
CA SER A 23 11.27 2.24 -14.15
C SER A 23 10.95 1.82 -15.59
N ALA A 24 11.05 0.53 -15.92
CA ALA A 24 10.70 0.01 -17.24
C ALA A 24 9.18 0.10 -17.54
N ASP A 25 8.34 0.14 -16.52
CA ASP A 25 6.88 0.12 -16.64
C ASP A 25 6.28 1.52 -16.64
N TYR A 26 7.04 2.57 -16.30
CA TYR A 26 6.48 3.91 -16.11
C TYR A 26 5.91 4.51 -17.38
N GLN A 27 6.53 4.24 -18.55
CA GLN A 27 5.98 4.67 -19.81
C GLN A 27 4.61 4.01 -20.07
N LEU A 28 4.52 2.68 -19.91
CA LEU A 28 3.27 1.94 -20.08
C LEU A 28 2.20 2.41 -19.08
N LEU A 29 2.57 2.62 -17.82
CA LEU A 29 1.65 3.14 -16.81
C LEU A 29 1.11 4.52 -17.17
N SER A 30 1.96 5.39 -17.72
CA SER A 30 1.57 6.73 -18.18
C SER A 30 0.61 6.65 -19.38
N GLU A 31 0.88 5.77 -20.36
CA GLU A 31 0.01 5.56 -21.52
C GLU A 31 -1.36 5.02 -21.10
N LEU A 32 -1.38 3.96 -20.29
CA LEU A 32 -2.61 3.37 -19.74
C LEU A 32 -3.40 4.40 -18.91
N GLY A 33 -2.72 5.13 -18.05
CA GLY A 33 -3.34 6.17 -17.25
C GLY A 33 -3.97 7.28 -18.09
N THR A 34 -3.29 7.71 -19.15
CA THR A 34 -3.80 8.70 -20.11
C THR A 34 -5.04 8.20 -20.84
N TRP A 35 -5.03 6.95 -21.32
CA TRP A 35 -6.19 6.35 -21.98
C TRP A 35 -7.38 6.22 -21.04
N ILE A 36 -7.15 5.74 -19.82
CA ILE A 36 -8.20 5.60 -18.81
C ILE A 36 -8.82 6.96 -18.48
N LYS A 37 -7.99 7.96 -18.19
CA LYS A 37 -8.46 9.32 -17.86
C LYS A 37 -9.15 10.02 -19.04
N SER A 38 -8.75 9.71 -20.27
CA SER A 38 -9.41 10.23 -21.47
C SER A 38 -10.78 9.60 -21.70
N ALA A 39 -10.93 8.32 -21.35
CA ALA A 39 -12.22 7.62 -21.45
C ALA A 39 -13.19 8.03 -20.33
N ASP A 40 -12.69 8.14 -19.10
CA ASP A 40 -13.46 8.62 -17.94
C ASP A 40 -12.54 9.26 -16.91
N PRO A 41 -12.51 10.60 -16.81
CA PRO A 41 -11.61 11.31 -15.91
C PRO A 41 -11.92 11.08 -14.40
N LYS A 42 -13.08 10.52 -14.07
CA LYS A 42 -13.47 10.22 -12.68
C LYS A 42 -12.88 8.91 -12.18
N VAL A 43 -12.46 8.00 -13.07
CA VAL A 43 -11.82 6.75 -12.68
C VAL A 43 -10.52 7.06 -11.97
N ARG A 44 -10.37 6.54 -10.76
CA ARG A 44 -9.14 6.70 -9.98
C ARG A 44 -8.13 5.64 -10.34
N LEU A 45 -6.86 6.04 -10.39
CA LEU A 45 -5.71 5.17 -10.60
C LEU A 45 -4.95 4.99 -9.29
N TYR A 46 -4.58 3.76 -9.02
CA TYR A 46 -3.76 3.36 -7.88
C TYR A 46 -2.44 2.79 -8.39
N ALA A 47 -1.34 3.14 -7.73
CA ALA A 47 -0.02 2.58 -7.99
C ALA A 47 0.75 2.34 -6.68
N ASN A 48 1.41 1.19 -6.58
CA ASN A 48 2.23 0.78 -5.44
C ASN A 48 3.67 0.48 -5.87
N PRO A 49 4.47 1.46 -6.24
CA PRO A 49 5.84 1.21 -6.66
C PRO A 49 6.62 0.55 -5.52
N GLY A 50 7.20 -0.62 -5.81
CA GLY A 50 7.99 -1.36 -4.84
C GLY A 50 9.31 -0.68 -4.52
N ARG A 51 9.97 -0.16 -5.57
CA ARG A 51 11.23 0.54 -5.44
C ARG A 51 11.30 1.69 -6.46
N ILE A 52 11.43 2.90 -5.94
CA ILE A 52 11.75 4.09 -6.72
C ILE A 52 12.96 4.76 -6.08
N ALA A 53 13.94 5.16 -6.90
CA ALA A 53 15.11 5.92 -6.48
C ALA A 53 15.39 7.04 -7.48
N ASP A 54 16.23 7.99 -7.09
CA ASP A 54 16.76 9.01 -8.01
C ASP A 54 17.44 8.30 -9.18
N GLY A 55 17.09 8.69 -10.41
CA GLY A 55 17.62 8.10 -11.64
C GLY A 55 16.73 7.02 -12.27
N ASP A 56 15.69 6.54 -11.61
CA ASP A 56 14.71 5.64 -12.21
C ASP A 56 13.83 6.33 -13.25
N PHE A 57 13.71 7.65 -13.18
CA PHE A 57 13.04 8.48 -14.17
C PHE A 57 14.06 9.08 -15.13
N ARG A 58 13.85 8.88 -16.42
CA ARG A 58 14.71 9.44 -17.49
C ARG A 58 14.68 10.96 -17.52
N SER A 59 13.58 11.54 -17.01
CA SER A 59 13.45 12.98 -16.81
C SER A 59 12.53 13.26 -15.62
N GLY A 60 12.70 14.41 -14.96
CA GLY A 60 11.76 14.88 -13.94
C GLY A 60 10.34 15.09 -14.49
N GLU A 61 10.18 15.20 -15.81
CA GLU A 61 8.89 15.33 -16.49
C GLU A 61 8.07 14.04 -16.44
N ASP A 62 8.73 12.87 -16.55
CA ASP A 62 8.06 11.57 -16.51
C ASP A 62 7.39 11.30 -15.15
N LEU A 63 8.09 11.61 -14.06
CA LEU A 63 7.52 11.51 -12.72
C LEU A 63 6.39 12.53 -12.52
N SER A 64 6.57 13.75 -12.99
CA SER A 64 5.55 14.80 -12.90
C SER A 64 4.27 14.45 -13.67
N ALA A 65 4.39 13.77 -14.81
CA ALA A 65 3.25 13.27 -15.56
C ALA A 65 2.51 12.16 -14.80
N LEU A 66 3.25 11.19 -14.26
CA LEU A 66 2.67 10.11 -13.45
C LEU A 66 2.00 10.64 -12.17
N ILE A 67 2.61 11.61 -11.49
CA ILE A 67 2.04 12.25 -10.29
C ILE A 67 0.68 12.89 -10.60
N LYS A 68 0.48 13.42 -11.80
CA LYS A 68 -0.80 13.99 -12.21
C LYS A 68 -1.86 12.93 -12.54
N LEU A 69 -1.44 11.79 -13.06
CA LEU A 69 -2.33 10.70 -13.50
C LEU A 69 -2.78 9.81 -12.35
N VAL A 70 -1.86 9.45 -11.46
CA VAL A 70 -2.14 8.54 -10.34
C VAL A 70 -2.79 9.28 -9.18
N ASP A 71 -3.97 8.81 -8.78
CA ASP A 71 -4.76 9.44 -7.71
C ASP A 71 -4.39 8.92 -6.33
N ILE A 72 -3.96 7.65 -6.24
CA ILE A 72 -3.61 6.99 -4.99
C ILE A 72 -2.24 6.35 -5.15
N TRP A 73 -1.27 6.85 -4.41
CA TRP A 73 0.06 6.28 -4.33
C TRP A 73 0.21 5.45 -3.06
N GLN A 74 0.80 4.26 -3.19
CA GLN A 74 1.15 3.41 -2.04
C GLN A 74 2.59 2.86 -2.19
N PRO A 75 3.61 3.69 -2.03
CA PRO A 75 4.99 3.23 -2.09
C PRO A 75 5.35 2.31 -0.93
N GLN A 76 6.33 1.45 -1.16
CA GLN A 76 6.96 0.69 -0.09
C GLN A 76 7.66 1.64 0.90
N THR A 77 7.60 1.31 2.20
CA THR A 77 8.30 2.08 3.25
C THR A 77 9.82 2.11 3.04
N GLY A 78 10.47 3.13 3.56
CA GLY A 78 11.90 3.34 3.41
C GLY A 78 12.23 4.25 2.22
N VAL A 79 13.27 3.95 1.47
CA VAL A 79 13.82 4.83 0.41
C VAL A 79 12.76 5.30 -0.58
N THR A 80 11.85 4.41 -0.98
CA THR A 80 10.77 4.77 -1.94
C THR A 80 9.78 5.76 -1.34
N ALA A 81 9.36 5.54 -0.09
CA ALA A 81 8.47 6.47 0.59
C ALA A 81 9.18 7.80 0.90
N ASP A 82 10.43 7.77 1.33
CA ASP A 82 11.23 8.97 1.59
C ASP A 82 11.38 9.82 0.31
N PHE A 83 11.65 9.20 -0.83
CA PHE A 83 11.73 9.88 -2.11
C PHE A 83 10.40 10.49 -2.55
N LEU A 84 9.31 9.71 -2.46
CA LEU A 84 8.01 10.14 -2.96
C LEU A 84 7.31 11.16 -2.07
N VAL A 85 7.56 11.18 -0.75
CA VAL A 85 6.92 12.13 0.15
C VAL A 85 7.17 13.59 -0.28
N GLU A 86 8.39 13.90 -0.73
CA GLU A 86 8.74 15.22 -1.24
C GLU A 86 8.02 15.57 -2.56
N LYS A 87 7.74 14.56 -3.39
CA LYS A 87 7.13 14.75 -4.71
C LYS A 87 5.61 14.71 -4.67
N LEU A 88 5.05 14.07 -3.64
CA LEU A 88 3.60 13.93 -3.44
C LEU A 88 3.02 14.99 -2.51
N GLU A 89 3.80 15.99 -2.12
CA GLU A 89 3.36 17.06 -1.23
C GLU A 89 2.04 17.68 -1.73
N GLY A 90 1.08 17.77 -0.81
CA GLY A 90 -0.26 18.27 -1.13
C GLY A 90 -1.20 17.26 -1.82
N LYS A 91 -0.76 16.05 -2.12
CA LYS A 91 -1.65 14.99 -2.62
C LYS A 91 -2.54 14.44 -1.49
N PRO A 92 -3.87 14.45 -1.66
CA PRO A 92 -4.79 14.12 -0.57
C PRO A 92 -4.85 12.64 -0.21
N ARG A 93 -4.35 11.74 -1.06
CA ARG A 93 -4.50 10.29 -0.91
C ARG A 93 -3.22 9.57 -1.28
N TRP A 94 -2.32 9.44 -0.34
CA TRP A 94 -1.24 8.49 -0.46
C TRP A 94 -1.19 7.60 0.78
N TRP A 95 -0.77 6.38 0.57
CA TRP A 95 -0.65 5.33 1.57
C TRP A 95 0.78 4.84 1.57
N ILE A 96 1.13 4.01 2.53
CA ILE A 96 2.39 3.28 2.54
C ILE A 96 2.12 1.80 2.67
N TYR A 97 3.03 0.96 2.23
CA TYR A 97 2.99 -0.46 2.54
C TYR A 97 4.36 -0.99 2.89
N GLN A 98 4.36 -2.14 3.55
CA GLN A 98 5.56 -2.89 3.84
C GLN A 98 5.41 -4.31 3.34
N VAL A 99 6.37 -4.73 2.53
CA VAL A 99 6.66 -6.14 2.32
C VAL A 99 7.72 -6.49 3.35
N GLY A 100 7.37 -7.29 4.33
CA GLY A 100 8.36 -7.79 5.28
C GLY A 100 9.33 -8.73 4.58
N ASP A 101 10.56 -8.83 5.08
CA ASP A 101 11.43 -9.91 4.66
C ASP A 101 10.78 -11.26 4.98
N ALA A 102 10.77 -12.16 4.04
CA ALA A 102 10.30 -13.51 4.30
C ALA A 102 11.36 -14.30 5.09
N PRO A 103 10.96 -15.19 5.99
CA PRO A 103 9.57 -15.49 6.33
C PRO A 103 8.96 -14.44 7.27
N ALA A 104 7.65 -14.20 7.12
CA ALA A 104 6.93 -13.26 8.00
C ALA A 104 7.05 -13.65 9.49
N LYS A 105 7.19 -14.92 9.78
CA LYS A 105 7.40 -15.47 11.14
C LYS A 105 8.70 -14.98 11.79
N GLY A 106 9.72 -14.62 11.01
CA GLY A 106 10.98 -14.05 11.49
C GLY A 106 10.90 -12.56 11.85
N ILE A 107 9.84 -11.87 11.42
CA ILE A 107 9.68 -10.44 11.67
C ILE A 107 9.08 -10.20 13.04
N LEU A 108 9.68 -9.29 13.81
CA LEU A 108 9.17 -8.92 15.12
C LEU A 108 7.75 -8.33 14.99
N PRO A 109 6.78 -8.76 15.81
CA PRO A 109 5.42 -8.20 15.79
C PRO A 109 5.38 -6.67 15.90
N LEU A 110 6.33 -6.07 16.63
CA LEU A 110 6.45 -4.62 16.75
C LEU A 110 6.62 -3.90 15.40
N CYS A 111 7.26 -4.53 14.41
CA CYS A 111 7.45 -3.95 13.09
C CYS A 111 6.10 -3.70 12.39
N TYR A 112 5.15 -4.61 12.57
CA TYR A 112 3.79 -4.46 12.02
C TYR A 112 2.99 -3.36 12.72
N ARG A 113 3.15 -3.19 14.04
CA ARG A 113 2.53 -2.07 14.76
C ARG A 113 3.16 -0.73 14.38
N LYS A 114 4.50 -0.70 14.21
CA LYS A 114 5.27 0.49 13.84
C LYS A 114 4.83 1.08 12.49
N LEU A 115 4.32 0.27 11.57
CA LEU A 115 3.87 0.73 10.25
C LEU A 115 2.81 1.85 10.35
N ALA A 116 1.97 1.82 11.37
CA ALA A 116 0.99 2.86 11.66
C ALA A 116 1.66 4.21 12.02
N TRP A 117 2.72 4.15 12.82
CA TRP A 117 3.52 5.32 13.19
C TRP A 117 4.33 5.86 12.02
N ASP A 118 4.82 4.97 11.15
CA ASP A 118 5.46 5.39 9.90
C ASP A 118 4.45 6.08 8.98
N ALA A 119 3.23 5.57 8.85
CA ALA A 119 2.17 6.22 8.09
C ALA A 119 1.88 7.62 8.61
N ASP A 120 1.79 7.76 9.93
CA ASP A 120 1.59 9.05 10.58
C ASP A 120 2.77 10.01 10.31
N ARG A 121 4.00 9.54 10.46
CA ARG A 121 5.22 10.32 10.19
C ARG A 121 5.30 10.81 8.74
N TYR A 122 4.88 9.98 7.79
CA TYR A 122 4.86 10.34 6.37
C TYR A 122 3.63 11.16 5.98
N GLY A 123 2.67 11.41 6.87
CA GLY A 123 1.40 12.05 6.53
C GLY A 123 0.54 11.21 5.61
N ALA A 124 0.79 9.89 5.54
CA ALA A 124 0.01 8.97 4.74
C ALA A 124 -1.36 8.73 5.36
N ARG A 125 -2.39 8.57 4.53
CA ARG A 125 -3.78 8.35 4.98
C ARG A 125 -4.17 6.88 5.12
N GLY A 126 -3.23 5.98 4.87
CA GLY A 126 -3.44 4.55 5.00
C GLY A 126 -2.12 3.80 4.98
N PHE A 127 -2.17 2.57 5.39
CA PHE A 127 -1.04 1.67 5.35
C PHE A 127 -1.49 0.23 5.12
N GLY A 128 -0.63 -0.54 4.50
CA GLY A 128 -0.85 -1.93 4.19
C GLY A 128 0.37 -2.78 4.44
N VAL A 129 0.20 -4.07 4.38
CA VAL A 129 1.27 -5.06 4.56
C VAL A 129 1.06 -6.24 3.63
N TRP A 130 2.11 -6.75 3.05
CA TRP A 130 2.10 -8.04 2.39
C TRP A 130 2.51 -9.11 3.40
N SER A 131 1.66 -10.12 3.71
CA SER A 131 0.28 -10.20 3.29
C SER A 131 -0.57 -10.82 4.38
N PHE A 132 -1.89 -10.76 4.22
CA PHE A 132 -2.82 -11.40 5.15
C PHE A 132 -2.62 -12.93 5.19
N SER A 133 -2.56 -13.60 4.03
CA SER A 133 -2.56 -15.06 3.92
C SER A 133 -1.73 -15.64 2.77
N ASP A 134 -0.72 -14.95 2.27
CA ASP A 134 0.13 -15.49 1.21
C ASP A 134 1.09 -16.54 1.77
N THR A 135 0.97 -17.78 1.31
CA THR A 135 1.81 -18.91 1.69
C THR A 135 2.70 -19.35 0.53
N GLY A 136 3.92 -19.75 0.85
CA GLY A 136 4.86 -20.32 -0.13
C GLY A 136 4.52 -21.77 -0.53
N GLY A 137 3.78 -22.45 0.33
CA GLY A 137 3.32 -23.81 0.20
C GLY A 137 1.81 -23.95 0.34
N THR A 138 1.38 -25.00 1.00
CA THR A 138 -0.04 -25.32 1.20
C THR A 138 -0.60 -24.82 2.53
N SER A 139 0.26 -24.45 3.47
CA SER A 139 -0.14 -24.13 4.85
C SER A 139 0.71 -23.04 5.47
N ALA A 140 0.06 -22.06 6.08
CA ALA A 140 0.73 -21.03 6.88
C ALA A 140 1.38 -21.57 8.18
N TRP A 141 1.13 -22.84 8.53
CA TRP A 141 1.75 -23.48 9.68
C TRP A 141 3.17 -23.97 9.44
N SER A 142 3.56 -24.13 8.17
CA SER A 142 4.87 -24.66 7.79
C SER A 142 5.56 -23.80 6.72
N ASP A 143 6.70 -23.19 7.04
CA ASP A 143 7.54 -22.52 6.05
C ASP A 143 8.35 -23.50 5.17
N LEU A 144 8.21 -24.82 5.38
CA LEU A 144 9.01 -25.84 4.72
C LEU A 144 8.21 -26.68 3.71
N ASP A 145 6.94 -26.40 3.49
CA ASP A 145 6.05 -27.15 2.62
C ASP A 145 5.93 -26.56 1.20
N GLY A 146 6.70 -25.52 0.88
CA GLY A 146 6.69 -24.83 -0.40
C GLY A 146 8.07 -24.46 -0.92
N VAL A 147 8.06 -23.82 -2.07
CA VAL A 147 9.29 -23.37 -2.76
C VAL A 147 9.79 -22.01 -2.29
N ARG A 148 8.99 -21.30 -1.51
CA ARG A 148 9.31 -20.01 -0.90
C ARG A 148 8.74 -19.91 0.51
N PRO A 149 9.31 -19.07 1.37
CA PRO A 149 8.77 -18.82 2.71
C PRO A 149 7.39 -18.15 2.68
N ASP A 150 6.69 -18.20 3.82
CA ASP A 150 5.39 -17.60 4.00
C ASP A 150 5.46 -16.11 4.36
N TRP A 151 4.53 -15.34 3.79
CA TRP A 151 4.23 -13.97 4.24
C TRP A 151 2.95 -13.85 5.07
N ALA A 152 2.26 -14.96 5.32
CA ALA A 152 0.98 -14.94 6.01
C ALA A 152 1.07 -14.35 7.42
N LEU A 153 0.15 -13.42 7.73
CA LEU A 153 -0.01 -12.84 9.07
C LEU A 153 -0.97 -13.64 9.94
N VAL A 154 -1.79 -14.48 9.34
CA VAL A 154 -2.76 -15.35 10.02
C VAL A 154 -2.52 -16.79 9.65
N TYR A 155 -3.11 -17.69 10.41
CA TYR A 155 -3.06 -19.13 10.16
C TYR A 155 -4.43 -19.62 9.75
N GLU A 156 -4.50 -20.58 8.84
CA GLU A 156 -5.73 -21.24 8.46
C GLU A 156 -6.22 -22.20 9.54
N SER A 157 -7.54 -22.38 9.61
CA SER A 157 -8.21 -23.40 10.39
C SER A 157 -9.48 -23.88 9.71
N PRO A 158 -10.05 -25.05 10.06
CA PRO A 158 -11.29 -25.53 9.47
C PRO A 158 -12.48 -24.58 9.62
N GLY A 159 -12.47 -23.73 10.64
CA GLY A 159 -13.54 -22.76 10.91
C GLY A 159 -13.25 -21.32 10.48
N GLY A 160 -12.14 -21.08 9.78
CA GLY A 160 -11.74 -19.72 9.38
C GLY A 160 -10.25 -19.46 9.57
N VAL A 161 -9.90 -18.37 10.25
CA VAL A 161 -8.50 -17.99 10.48
C VAL A 161 -8.18 -17.92 11.98
N ILE A 162 -6.94 -18.28 12.31
CA ILE A 162 -6.37 -18.10 13.64
C ILE A 162 -5.45 -16.91 13.60
N SER A 163 -5.67 -15.98 14.53
CA SER A 163 -4.84 -14.78 14.66
C SER A 163 -3.42 -15.11 15.10
N SER A 164 -2.44 -14.35 14.60
CA SER A 164 -1.06 -14.40 15.05
C SER A 164 -0.71 -13.16 15.88
N ARG A 165 0.42 -13.23 16.60
CA ARG A 165 0.98 -12.06 17.29
C ARG A 165 1.29 -10.91 16.32
N ARG A 166 1.63 -11.18 15.06
CA ARG A 166 1.89 -10.21 14.01
C ARG A 166 0.59 -9.49 13.61
N TRP A 167 -0.48 -10.27 13.39
CA TRP A 167 -1.79 -9.71 13.07
C TRP A 167 -2.35 -8.88 14.23
N GLU A 168 -2.20 -9.33 15.47
CA GLU A 168 -2.63 -8.55 16.65
C GLU A 168 -1.83 -7.23 16.77
N ALA A 169 -0.53 -7.27 16.47
CA ALA A 169 0.30 -6.06 16.46
C ALA A 169 -0.12 -5.10 15.34
N PHE A 170 -0.45 -5.60 14.15
CA PHE A 170 -0.98 -4.79 13.05
C PHE A 170 -2.31 -4.12 13.42
N LYS A 171 -3.24 -4.87 14.01
CA LYS A 171 -4.51 -4.31 14.53
C LYS A 171 -4.30 -3.24 15.60
N ALA A 172 -3.36 -3.47 16.52
CA ALA A 172 -3.00 -2.46 17.52
C ALA A 172 -2.42 -1.20 16.86
N GLY A 173 -1.64 -1.35 15.78
CA GLY A 173 -1.18 -0.23 14.97
C GLY A 173 -2.33 0.58 14.34
N ILE A 174 -3.36 -0.09 13.84
CA ILE A 174 -4.56 0.60 13.31
C ILE A 174 -5.21 1.45 14.42
N GLN A 175 -5.33 0.92 15.63
CA GLN A 175 -5.88 1.66 16.77
C GLN A 175 -5.02 2.87 17.13
N ASP A 176 -3.69 2.70 17.18
CA ASP A 176 -2.75 3.80 17.40
C ASP A 176 -2.95 4.92 16.36
N TYR A 177 -3.02 4.57 15.07
CA TYR A 177 -3.22 5.53 13.99
C TYR A 177 -4.55 6.31 14.12
N GLN A 178 -5.62 5.62 14.47
CA GLN A 178 -6.92 6.24 14.72
C GLN A 178 -6.88 7.24 15.87
N GLN A 179 -6.18 6.90 16.95
CA GLN A 179 -5.99 7.79 18.10
C GLN A 179 -5.16 9.02 17.73
N LEU A 180 -4.07 8.86 16.98
CA LEU A 180 -3.24 9.96 16.50
C LEU A 180 -4.05 10.91 15.59
N ALA A 181 -4.86 10.35 14.69
CA ALA A 181 -5.74 11.15 13.83
C ALA A 181 -6.79 11.93 14.61
N ALA A 182 -7.38 11.33 15.64
CA ALA A 182 -8.34 12.00 16.54
C ALA A 182 -7.68 13.17 17.31
N CYS A 183 -6.51 12.93 17.90
CA CYS A 183 -5.78 13.99 18.62
C CYS A 183 -5.44 15.20 17.75
N ARG A 184 -5.16 14.99 16.45
CA ARG A 184 -4.90 16.09 15.53
C ARG A 184 -6.14 16.89 15.18
N SER A 185 -7.28 16.23 15.01
CA SER A 185 -8.54 16.91 14.72
C SER A 185 -8.96 17.82 15.90
N ASP A 186 -8.78 17.36 17.13
CA ASP A 186 -9.11 18.12 18.33
C ASP A 186 -8.15 19.30 18.56
N GLY A 187 -6.85 19.14 18.25
CA GLY A 187 -5.84 20.20 18.37
C GLY A 187 -5.92 21.31 17.32
N SER A 188 -6.65 21.08 16.21
CA SER A 188 -6.86 22.10 15.17
C SER A 188 -8.06 23.02 15.44
N SER A 189 -8.76 22.82 16.57
CA SER A 189 -9.96 23.57 16.96
C SER A 189 -9.70 24.61 18.05
N SER A 190 -8.42 24.89 18.37
CA SER A 190 -8.01 25.85 19.40
C SER A 190 -7.32 27.08 18.83
#